data_cc3dc6df426b6643b93890015554e206
#
_entry.id   cc3dc6df426b6643b93890015554e206
#
_cell.length_a   1.000
_cell.length_b   1.000
_cell.length_c   1.000
_cell.angle_alpha   90.00
_cell.angle_beta   90.00
_cell.angle_gamma   90.00
#
_symmetry.space_group_name_H-M   'P 1'
#
loop_
_entity.id
_entity.type
_entity.pdbx_description
1 polymer ?
#
loop_
_entity_poly.entity_id
_entity_poly.type
_entity_poly.pdbx_seq_one_letter_code
_entity_poly.pdbx_strand_id
1 'polypeptide(L)'
;KATGIAGIYYAVQMANFGLLSEAEYRAFGEPYDRRILAAVADCWFNMVHLHGRAGMFDLVAQYGVHALNWHDRESGPSLAEGVQRFGGAVSGGLEHWDDILRGDPDGLRRLVHEAVEHTGGRRLIVSSGCVAPVNAPFSNLRAIRQAVGEIVR
;
A
#
# COMPACT_ATOMS: atom_id res chain seq x y z
N LYS A 1 -3.25 5.11 -22.20
CA LYS A 1 -1.92 5.50 -22.75
C LYS A 1 -1.98 6.74 -23.64
N ALA A 2 -3.01 6.90 -24.45
CA ALA A 2 -3.20 8.11 -25.28
C ALA A 2 -3.31 9.41 -24.46
N THR A 3 -3.59 9.31 -23.15
CA THR A 3 -3.70 10.44 -22.22
C THR A 3 -2.37 10.84 -21.59
N GLY A 4 -1.26 10.13 -21.86
CA GLY A 4 0.06 10.43 -21.28
C GLY A 4 0.20 10.07 -19.80
N ILE A 5 -0.61 9.14 -19.27
CA ILE A 5 -0.49 8.68 -17.87
C ILE A 5 0.86 8.03 -17.60
N ALA A 6 1.44 8.30 -16.42
CA ALA A 6 2.69 7.70 -15.97
C ALA A 6 2.50 6.26 -15.45
N GLY A 7 1.29 5.90 -15.04
CA GLY A 7 0.91 4.60 -14.51
C GLY A 7 -0.46 4.62 -13.87
N ILE A 8 -0.80 3.56 -13.14
CA ILE A 8 -2.08 3.45 -12.45
C ILE A 8 -1.90 3.11 -10.96
N TYR A 9 -2.86 3.56 -10.17
CA TYR A 9 -3.15 3.03 -8.84
C TYR A 9 -4.38 2.13 -8.97
N TYR A 10 -4.18 0.82 -8.88
CA TYR A 10 -5.21 -0.18 -9.11
C TYR A 10 -5.69 -0.80 -7.80
N ALA A 11 -6.96 -0.64 -7.47
CA ALA A 11 -7.55 -1.17 -6.25
C ALA A 11 -8.14 -2.56 -6.48
N VAL A 12 -7.55 -3.57 -5.83
CA VAL A 12 -8.03 -4.96 -5.80
C VAL A 12 -8.90 -5.15 -4.56
N GLN A 13 -10.22 -5.23 -4.76
CA GLN A 13 -11.20 -5.27 -3.67
C GLN A 13 -11.57 -6.68 -3.23
N MET A 14 -11.56 -7.64 -4.16
CA MET A 14 -12.13 -8.96 -3.93
C MET A 14 -11.11 -10.05 -3.59
N ALA A 15 -9.80 -9.78 -3.69
CA ALA A 15 -8.74 -10.70 -3.27
C ALA A 15 -8.64 -10.78 -1.74
N ASN A 16 -9.70 -11.26 -1.10
CA ASN A 16 -9.87 -11.23 0.34
C ASN A 16 -10.50 -12.54 0.83
N PHE A 17 -9.82 -13.24 1.74
CA PHE A 17 -10.27 -14.52 2.31
C PHE A 17 -11.57 -14.42 3.12
N GLY A 18 -11.98 -13.24 3.52
CA GLY A 18 -13.29 -12.99 4.11
C GLY A 18 -14.45 -12.99 3.11
N LEU A 19 -14.15 -12.95 1.79
CA LEU A 19 -15.14 -12.86 0.72
C LEU A 19 -15.10 -14.09 -0.20
N LEU A 20 -13.92 -14.52 -0.60
CA LEU A 20 -13.69 -15.59 -1.56
C LEU A 20 -12.56 -16.49 -1.07
N SER A 21 -12.59 -17.76 -1.43
CA SER A 21 -11.42 -18.62 -1.39
C SER A 21 -10.39 -18.18 -2.44
N GLU A 22 -9.13 -18.52 -2.26
CA GLU A 22 -8.10 -18.24 -3.26
C GLU A 22 -8.42 -18.89 -4.61
N ALA A 23 -8.98 -20.10 -4.62
CA ALA A 23 -9.37 -20.79 -5.83
C ALA A 23 -10.46 -20.05 -6.62
N GLU A 24 -11.47 -19.52 -5.92
CA GLU A 24 -12.52 -18.71 -6.54
C GLU A 24 -11.95 -17.40 -7.08
N TYR A 25 -11.09 -16.73 -6.31
CA TYR A 25 -10.47 -15.50 -6.78
C TYR A 25 -9.56 -15.73 -8.01
N ARG A 26 -8.79 -16.81 -8.03
CA ARG A 26 -8.00 -17.22 -9.20
C ARG A 26 -8.85 -17.51 -10.43
N ALA A 27 -10.06 -17.99 -10.25
CA ALA A 27 -10.98 -18.27 -11.36
C ALA A 27 -11.70 -17.00 -11.86
N PHE A 28 -12.16 -16.14 -10.95
CA PHE A 28 -13.11 -15.07 -11.28
C PHE A 28 -12.57 -13.64 -11.11
N GLY A 29 -11.44 -13.43 -10.44
CA GLY A 29 -10.84 -12.11 -10.20
C GLY A 29 -9.49 -11.94 -10.87
N GLU A 30 -8.52 -12.79 -10.53
CA GLU A 30 -7.13 -12.69 -10.99
C GLU A 30 -6.96 -12.52 -12.52
N PRO A 31 -7.69 -13.23 -13.40
CA PRO A 31 -7.52 -13.07 -14.86
C PRO A 31 -7.84 -11.66 -15.35
N TYR A 32 -8.80 -10.99 -14.71
CA TYR A 32 -9.20 -9.63 -15.08
C TYR A 32 -8.20 -8.59 -14.55
N ASP A 33 -7.70 -8.77 -13.32
CA ASP A 33 -6.64 -7.92 -12.78
C ASP A 33 -5.41 -7.98 -13.66
N ARG A 34 -4.94 -9.17 -13.98
CA ARG A 34 -3.78 -9.37 -14.87
C ARG A 34 -3.97 -8.76 -16.24
N ARG A 35 -5.19 -8.82 -16.80
CA ARG A 35 -5.50 -8.19 -18.08
C ARG A 35 -5.40 -6.66 -18.00
N ILE A 36 -5.90 -6.05 -16.93
CA ILE A 36 -5.79 -4.60 -16.71
C ILE A 36 -4.32 -4.19 -16.54
N LEU A 37 -3.58 -4.90 -15.68
CA LEU A 37 -2.18 -4.62 -15.42
C LEU A 37 -1.29 -4.82 -16.65
N ALA A 38 -1.56 -5.83 -17.46
CA ALA A 38 -0.86 -6.05 -18.73
C ALA A 38 -1.03 -4.88 -19.70
N ALA A 39 -2.19 -4.23 -19.72
CA ALA A 39 -2.43 -3.06 -20.58
C ALA A 39 -1.59 -1.83 -20.21
N VAL A 40 -1.01 -1.78 -19.03
CA VAL A 40 -0.19 -0.67 -18.49
C VAL A 40 1.20 -1.12 -18.06
N ALA A 41 1.62 -2.34 -18.43
CA ALA A 41 2.89 -2.91 -17.98
C ALA A 41 4.12 -2.09 -18.37
N ASP A 42 4.04 -1.33 -19.48
CA ASP A 42 5.09 -0.42 -19.97
C ASP A 42 5.01 1.01 -19.39
N CYS A 43 4.06 1.29 -18.48
CA CYS A 43 4.01 2.55 -17.78
C CYS A 43 5.13 2.67 -16.76
N TRP A 44 5.55 3.90 -16.47
CA TRP A 44 6.67 4.18 -15.56
C TRP A 44 6.46 3.64 -14.15
N PHE A 45 5.23 3.74 -13.61
CA PHE A 45 4.97 3.31 -12.24
C PHE A 45 3.52 2.83 -12.05
N ASN A 46 3.35 1.54 -11.74
CA ASN A 46 2.06 0.96 -11.40
C ASN A 46 2.06 0.51 -9.94
N MET A 47 1.03 0.86 -9.20
CA MET A 47 0.81 0.44 -7.81
C MET A 47 -0.50 -0.31 -7.70
N VAL A 48 -0.51 -1.37 -6.89
CA VAL A 48 -1.74 -2.07 -6.51
C VAL A 48 -2.04 -1.76 -5.04
N HIS A 49 -3.31 -1.49 -4.74
CA HIS A 49 -3.87 -1.49 -3.39
C HIS A 49 -4.68 -2.76 -3.18
N LEU A 50 -4.24 -3.60 -2.24
CA LEU A 50 -4.96 -4.78 -1.79
C LEU A 50 -5.86 -4.39 -0.62
N HIS A 51 -7.17 -4.38 -0.87
CA HIS A 51 -8.15 -3.92 0.10
C HIS A 51 -8.58 -4.99 1.09
N GLY A 52 -8.80 -4.56 2.34
CA GLY A 52 -9.40 -5.36 3.40
C GLY A 52 -8.41 -6.12 4.28
N ARG A 53 -8.91 -6.56 5.44
CA ARG A 53 -8.09 -7.11 6.53
C ARG A 53 -7.56 -8.54 6.28
N ALA A 54 -8.18 -9.30 5.41
CA ALA A 54 -7.79 -10.67 5.09
C ALA A 54 -7.33 -10.80 3.63
N GLY A 55 -6.50 -9.87 3.18
CA GLY A 55 -6.04 -9.79 1.80
C GLY A 55 -5.17 -10.98 1.38
N MET A 56 -5.33 -11.42 0.13
CA MET A 56 -4.52 -12.48 -0.50
C MET A 56 -3.17 -11.92 -0.94
N PHE A 57 -2.34 -11.51 0.01
CA PHE A 57 -1.09 -10.79 -0.23
C PHE A 57 -0.15 -11.52 -1.19
N ASP A 58 0.11 -12.82 -0.96
CA ASP A 58 1.06 -13.59 -1.76
C ASP A 58 0.62 -13.77 -3.22
N LEU A 59 -0.68 -13.82 -3.45
CA LEU A 59 -1.24 -13.87 -4.79
C LEU A 59 -1.02 -12.53 -5.50
N VAL A 60 -1.38 -11.43 -4.85
CA VAL A 60 -1.29 -10.09 -5.44
C VAL A 60 0.16 -9.62 -5.56
N ALA A 61 1.05 -10.05 -4.69
CA ALA A 61 2.49 -9.80 -4.78
C ALA A 61 3.13 -10.36 -6.09
N GLN A 62 2.45 -11.29 -6.78
CA GLN A 62 2.89 -11.86 -8.05
C GLN A 62 2.38 -11.11 -9.28
N TYR A 63 1.74 -9.96 -9.13
CA TYR A 63 1.15 -9.19 -10.24
C TYR A 63 2.16 -8.41 -11.09
N GLY A 64 3.43 -8.37 -10.69
CA GLY A 64 4.49 -7.72 -11.47
C GLY A 64 4.37 -6.19 -11.51
N VAL A 65 3.86 -5.59 -10.42
CA VAL A 65 3.74 -4.14 -10.27
C VAL A 65 4.93 -3.54 -9.52
N HIS A 66 5.11 -2.22 -9.60
CA HIS A 66 6.23 -1.51 -8.98
C HIS A 66 6.07 -1.32 -7.48
N ALA A 67 4.83 -1.16 -7.00
CA ALA A 67 4.53 -0.99 -5.58
C ALA A 67 3.26 -1.72 -5.17
N LEU A 68 3.20 -2.13 -3.91
CA LEU A 68 2.05 -2.78 -3.28
C LEU A 68 1.69 -2.07 -1.98
N ASN A 69 0.42 -1.68 -1.87
CA ASN A 69 -0.21 -1.09 -0.68
C ASN A 69 -1.26 -2.05 -0.13
N TRP A 70 -1.35 -2.19 1.18
CA TRP A 70 -2.35 -3.01 1.87
C TRP A 70 -2.54 -2.50 3.30
N HIS A 71 -3.44 -3.12 4.05
CA HIS A 71 -3.74 -2.78 5.44
C HIS A 71 -2.69 -3.35 6.42
N ASP A 72 -1.43 -2.96 6.27
CA ASP A 72 -0.27 -3.51 6.99
C ASP A 72 -0.33 -3.37 8.51
N ARG A 73 -1.02 -2.34 9.01
CA ARG A 73 -1.23 -2.09 10.44
C ARG A 73 -2.42 -2.85 11.03
N GLU A 74 -3.36 -3.27 10.20
CA GLU A 74 -4.59 -3.94 10.62
C GLU A 74 -4.56 -5.45 10.41
N SER A 75 -3.78 -5.91 9.46
CA SER A 75 -3.65 -7.31 9.07
C SER A 75 -2.24 -7.59 8.57
N GLY A 76 -1.89 -8.86 8.45
CA GLY A 76 -0.59 -9.23 7.89
C GLY A 76 -0.54 -9.15 6.35
N PRO A 77 0.65 -9.21 5.79
CA PRO A 77 1.94 -9.16 6.48
C PRO A 77 2.26 -7.76 7.03
N SER A 78 3.15 -7.67 8.03
CA SER A 78 3.75 -6.41 8.45
C SER A 78 4.59 -5.79 7.33
N LEU A 79 4.96 -4.50 7.43
CA LEU A 79 5.87 -3.87 6.44
C LEU A 79 7.19 -4.63 6.30
N ALA A 80 7.79 -5.07 7.40
CA ALA A 80 9.04 -5.83 7.40
C ALA A 80 8.91 -7.15 6.62
N GLU A 81 7.83 -7.89 6.85
CA GLU A 81 7.52 -9.12 6.09
C GLU A 81 7.19 -8.82 4.63
N GLY A 82 6.43 -7.74 4.38
CA GLY A 82 6.06 -7.32 3.04
C GLY A 82 7.27 -7.01 2.15
N VAL A 83 8.27 -6.30 2.68
CA VAL A 83 9.54 -6.03 1.96
C VAL A 83 10.29 -7.30 1.58
N GLN A 84 10.20 -8.35 2.40
CA GLN A 84 10.85 -9.64 2.13
C GLN A 84 10.07 -10.47 1.10
N ARG A 85 8.73 -10.39 1.12
CA ARG A 85 7.83 -11.20 0.29
C ARG A 85 7.53 -10.56 -1.06
N PHE A 86 7.70 -9.24 -1.19
CA PHE A 86 7.44 -8.49 -2.43
C PHE A 86 8.72 -7.85 -2.97
N GLY A 87 9.00 -8.08 -4.25
CA GLY A 87 10.22 -7.59 -4.89
C GLY A 87 10.25 -6.09 -5.20
N GLY A 88 9.09 -5.41 -5.22
CA GLY A 88 8.94 -3.98 -5.48
C GLY A 88 8.96 -3.12 -4.21
N ALA A 89 8.43 -1.91 -4.31
CA ALA A 89 8.25 -1.01 -3.18
C ALA A 89 6.99 -1.39 -2.37
N VAL A 90 7.07 -1.32 -1.04
CA VAL A 90 5.92 -1.44 -0.16
C VAL A 90 5.39 -0.05 0.19
N SER A 91 4.07 0.08 0.31
CA SER A 91 3.41 1.34 0.64
C SER A 91 2.51 1.13 1.86
N GLY A 92 2.80 1.80 2.97
CA GLY A 92 2.10 1.62 4.23
C GLY A 92 2.80 2.31 5.40
N GLY A 93 2.62 1.79 6.59
CA GLY A 93 3.24 2.25 7.83
C GLY A 93 2.30 2.99 8.77
N LEU A 94 1.15 3.44 8.27
CA LEU A 94 0.18 4.22 9.04
C LEU A 94 -1.23 3.62 8.92
N GLU A 95 -1.96 3.61 10.00
CA GLU A 95 -3.38 3.28 9.98
C GLU A 95 -4.20 4.56 9.69
N HIS A 96 -5.23 4.44 8.87
CA HIS A 96 -5.94 5.61 8.35
C HIS A 96 -6.92 6.25 9.34
N TRP A 97 -7.55 5.46 10.26
CA TRP A 97 -8.48 5.98 11.25
C TRP A 97 -7.81 6.38 12.55
N ASP A 98 -7.01 5.49 13.13
CA ASP A 98 -6.44 5.73 14.46
C ASP A 98 -5.18 6.59 14.41
N ASP A 99 -4.32 6.40 13.40
CA ASP A 99 -3.12 7.20 13.30
C ASP A 99 -3.38 8.53 12.58
N ILE A 100 -3.87 8.49 11.32
CA ILE A 100 -3.97 9.70 10.49
C ILE A 100 -5.11 10.61 10.94
N LEU A 101 -6.29 10.06 11.26
CA LEU A 101 -7.43 10.88 11.65
C LEU A 101 -7.38 11.28 13.13
N ARG A 102 -7.11 10.32 14.04
CA ARG A 102 -7.23 10.51 15.50
C ARG A 102 -5.91 10.73 16.19
N GLY A 103 -4.80 10.38 15.56
CA GLY A 103 -3.46 10.53 16.11
C GLY A 103 -3.01 11.99 16.23
N ASP A 104 -1.88 12.18 16.85
CA ASP A 104 -1.23 13.48 17.01
C ASP A 104 0.06 13.58 16.18
N PRO A 105 0.54 14.80 15.88
CA PRO A 105 1.73 15.01 15.04
C PRO A 105 2.99 14.28 15.52
N ASP A 106 3.22 14.18 16.83
CA ASP A 106 4.43 13.56 17.37
C ASP A 106 4.34 12.04 17.32
N GLY A 107 3.15 11.48 17.58
CA GLY A 107 2.85 10.07 17.35
C GLY A 107 3.10 9.67 15.90
N LEU A 108 2.60 10.46 14.97
CA LEU A 108 2.79 10.22 13.53
C LEU A 108 4.26 10.27 13.09
N ARG A 109 5.06 11.19 13.65
CA ARG A 109 6.52 11.22 13.41
C ARG A 109 7.18 9.91 13.87
N ARG A 110 6.85 9.42 15.06
CA ARG A 110 7.38 8.14 15.57
C ARG A 110 7.01 6.97 14.65
N LEU A 111 5.76 6.90 14.19
CA LEU A 111 5.30 5.84 13.27
C LEU A 111 6.00 5.89 11.91
N VAL A 112 6.30 7.08 11.39
CA VAL A 112 7.12 7.23 10.18
C VAL A 112 8.52 6.67 10.37
N HIS A 113 9.19 6.99 11.49
CA HIS A 113 10.51 6.46 11.82
C HIS A 113 10.47 4.93 11.97
N GLU A 114 9.47 4.39 12.67
CA GLU A 114 9.26 2.95 12.81
C GLU A 114 9.09 2.26 11.44
N ALA A 115 8.29 2.82 10.54
CA ALA A 115 8.12 2.27 9.20
C ALA A 115 9.43 2.24 8.40
N VAL A 116 10.25 3.28 8.54
CA VAL A 116 11.60 3.35 7.93
C VAL A 116 12.53 2.30 8.52
N GLU A 117 12.55 2.14 9.84
CA GLU A 117 13.35 1.11 10.51
C GLU A 117 12.95 -0.30 10.05
N HIS A 118 11.65 -0.61 10.01
CA HIS A 118 11.12 -1.90 9.60
C HIS A 118 11.48 -2.30 8.15
N THR A 119 11.71 -1.31 7.29
CA THR A 119 12.05 -1.54 5.88
C THR A 119 13.54 -1.32 5.57
N GLY A 120 14.33 -0.90 6.56
CA GLY A 120 15.71 -0.49 6.37
C GLY A 120 15.84 0.76 5.50
N GLY A 121 14.81 1.59 5.43
CA GLY A 121 14.76 2.85 4.66
C GLY A 121 14.77 2.65 3.14
N ARG A 122 14.46 1.45 2.66
CA ARG A 122 14.51 1.13 1.23
C ARG A 122 13.18 0.58 0.73
N ARG A 123 12.84 0.90 -0.50
CA ARG A 123 11.62 0.43 -1.17
C ARG A 123 10.35 0.73 -0.35
N LEU A 124 10.32 1.87 0.35
CA LEU A 124 9.21 2.31 1.17
C LEU A 124 8.57 3.57 0.61
N ILE A 125 7.26 3.54 0.50
CA ILE A 125 6.40 4.71 0.31
C ILE A 125 5.58 4.84 1.60
N VAL A 126 5.90 5.81 2.44
CA VAL A 126 5.12 6.05 3.66
C VAL A 126 3.71 6.50 3.28
N SER A 127 2.73 5.74 3.69
CA SER A 127 1.32 5.98 3.41
C SER A 127 0.41 5.34 4.45
N SER A 128 -0.90 5.58 4.33
CA SER A 128 -1.91 4.77 5.01
C SER A 128 -2.09 3.43 4.31
N GLY A 129 -2.51 2.41 5.06
CA GLY A 129 -2.89 1.10 4.52
C GLY A 129 -4.15 1.15 3.64
N CYS A 130 -4.94 2.23 3.74
CA CYS A 130 -6.12 2.50 2.92
C CYS A 130 -6.28 3.99 2.68
N VAL A 131 -7.42 4.42 2.11
CA VAL A 131 -7.72 5.83 1.83
C VAL A 131 -7.72 6.65 3.12
N ALA A 132 -6.92 7.71 3.17
CA ALA A 132 -6.95 8.64 4.30
C ALA A 132 -8.30 9.35 4.36
N PRO A 133 -8.91 9.49 5.57
CA PRO A 133 -10.18 10.19 5.72
C PRO A 133 -10.11 11.63 5.22
N VAL A 134 -11.15 12.09 4.52
CA VAL A 134 -11.20 13.44 3.94
C VAL A 134 -11.11 14.56 5.01
N ASN A 135 -11.51 14.25 6.23
CA ASN A 135 -11.46 15.14 7.39
C ASN A 135 -10.22 14.94 8.27
N ALA A 136 -9.21 14.23 7.79
CA ALA A 136 -7.93 14.10 8.51
C ALA A 136 -7.33 15.48 8.79
N PRO A 137 -6.84 15.76 10.02
CA PRO A 137 -6.24 17.04 10.36
C PRO A 137 -5.04 17.36 9.45
N PHE A 138 -5.02 18.56 8.89
CA PHE A 138 -3.90 18.99 8.05
C PHE A 138 -2.55 18.99 8.78
N SER A 139 -2.55 19.25 10.10
CA SER A 139 -1.38 19.12 10.98
C SER A 139 -0.78 17.72 10.94
N ASN A 140 -1.62 16.68 10.92
CA ASN A 140 -1.21 15.29 10.88
C ASN A 140 -0.56 14.93 9.54
N LEU A 141 -1.20 15.29 8.42
CA LEU A 141 -0.64 15.09 7.08
C LEU A 141 0.70 15.83 6.91
N ARG A 142 0.79 17.05 7.45
CA ARG A 142 2.02 17.85 7.43
C ARG A 142 3.14 17.21 8.26
N ALA A 143 2.82 16.68 9.44
CA ALA A 143 3.79 16.00 10.31
C ALA A 143 4.40 14.77 9.63
N ILE A 144 3.57 13.94 8.98
CA ILE A 144 4.03 12.80 8.18
C ILE A 144 5.01 13.27 7.09
N ARG A 145 4.61 14.28 6.31
CA ARG A 145 5.44 14.81 5.21
C ARG A 145 6.77 15.38 5.70
N GLN A 146 6.77 16.07 6.84
CA GLN A 146 7.97 16.63 7.45
C GLN A 146 8.91 15.54 7.95
N ALA A 147 8.39 14.53 8.69
CA ALA A 147 9.18 13.41 9.19
C ALA A 147 9.91 12.67 8.06
N VAL A 148 9.23 12.38 6.94
CA VAL A 148 9.87 11.79 5.76
C VAL A 148 10.98 12.71 5.22
N GLY A 149 10.74 14.01 5.14
CA GLY A 149 11.73 14.99 4.65
C GLY A 149 12.97 15.13 5.54
N GLU A 150 12.87 14.82 6.83
CA GLU A 150 13.99 14.82 7.79
C GLU A 150 14.88 13.58 7.63
N ILE A 151 14.29 12.44 7.26
CA ILE A 151 15.00 11.16 7.08
C ILE A 151 15.78 11.09 5.74
N VAL A 152 15.26 11.72 4.69
CA VAL A 152 15.81 11.65 3.32
C VAL A 152 16.95 12.65 3.09
N ARG A 153 17.29 13.46 4.08
CA ARG A 153 18.41 14.41 4.03
C ARG A 153 19.70 13.74 4.44
#